data_b1df191ffaafb8f9c0ca51fce100d8e9
#
_entry.id   b1df191ffaafb8f9c0ca51fce100d8e9
#
_cell.length_a   1.000
_cell.length_b   1.000
_cell.length_c   1.000
_cell.angle_alpha   90.00
_cell.angle_beta   90.00
_cell.angle_gamma   90.00
#
_symmetry.space_group_name_H-M   'P 1'
#
loop_
_entity.id
_entity.type
_entity.pdbx_description
1 polymer ?
#
loop_
_entity_poly.entity_id
_entity_poly.type
_entity_poly.pdbx_seq_one_letter_code
_entity_poly.pdbx_strand_id
1 'polypeptide(L)'
;MSAIIIQPMDKELLKYLASLLLFGTNGVIASKIAADSSHIVLGRIILGLAFMAAVAFATRNTNRQAGEAGAKGIVLLALSGASLGGGWLFLFEAFERVGVGLSMLIYYCGSVLVMALSPLLFGEKITARKAACFAAVLAGAALVNGSSIASGADPLGVGFACIAALSYAGLIVLGKMSAGIGGAKRGAIQMAGALAAAVAIMAAKGGAALSIPAQSMGWMLLLGLVNTGIGCLVYFSAIPRIDAQKVAVLGYLEPLSSVAFSAVFLHEALSPAQLAGGALIIAGAVAFEMAGRKLTGLSKATKTKQKREHARPSVS
;
A
#
# COMPACT_ATOMS: atom_id res chain seq x y z
N MET A 1 2.37 37.64 -8.43
CA MET A 1 2.33 36.66 -7.32
C MET A 1 0.99 35.97 -7.39
N SER A 2 0.90 34.82 -8.07
CA SER A 2 -0.34 34.03 -8.14
C SER A 2 -0.50 33.27 -6.85
N ALA A 3 -1.51 33.62 -6.07
CA ALA A 3 -1.87 32.87 -4.86
C ALA A 3 -2.06 31.38 -5.21
N ILE A 4 -1.27 30.53 -4.60
CA ILE A 4 -1.46 29.07 -4.65
C ILE A 4 -2.75 28.81 -3.87
N ILE A 5 -3.86 28.71 -4.58
CA ILE A 5 -5.12 28.22 -4.01
C ILE A 5 -4.88 26.74 -3.68
N ILE A 6 -4.59 26.47 -2.42
CA ILE A 6 -4.53 25.10 -1.88
C ILE A 6 -5.96 24.57 -1.93
N GLN A 7 -6.27 23.84 -3.00
CA GLN A 7 -7.54 23.08 -3.01
C GLN A 7 -7.52 22.08 -1.85
N PRO A 8 -8.65 21.92 -1.12
CA PRO A 8 -8.71 20.95 -0.02
C PRO A 8 -8.29 19.58 -0.55
N MET A 9 -7.40 18.92 0.21
CA MET A 9 -6.89 17.60 -0.14
C MET A 9 -8.08 16.63 -0.20
N ASP A 10 -8.12 15.79 -1.24
CA ASP A 10 -9.16 14.78 -1.40
C ASP A 10 -9.21 13.88 -0.15
N LYS A 11 -10.42 13.69 0.41
CA LYS A 11 -10.62 12.88 1.63
C LYS A 11 -10.06 11.46 1.49
N GLU A 12 -10.14 10.87 0.30
CA GLU A 12 -9.62 9.53 0.05
C GLU A 12 -8.08 9.53 0.03
N LEU A 13 -7.47 10.56 -0.53
CA LEU A 13 -6.02 10.74 -0.47
C LEU A 13 -5.53 10.91 0.97
N LEU A 14 -6.24 11.70 1.79
CA LEU A 14 -5.91 11.87 3.20
C LEU A 14 -6.00 10.55 3.98
N LYS A 15 -7.03 9.73 3.75
CA LYS A 15 -7.15 8.39 4.33
C LYS A 15 -5.96 7.51 3.95
N TYR A 16 -5.61 7.51 2.67
CA TYR A 16 -4.48 6.73 2.17
C TYR A 16 -3.17 7.13 2.85
N LEU A 17 -2.86 8.44 2.90
CA LEU A 17 -1.66 8.94 3.56
C LEU A 17 -1.63 8.61 5.06
N ALA A 18 -2.76 8.78 5.75
CA ALA A 18 -2.88 8.42 7.16
C ALA A 18 -2.63 6.93 7.42
N SER A 19 -3.12 6.05 6.53
CA SER A 19 -2.85 4.61 6.64
C SER A 19 -1.38 4.26 6.40
N LEU A 20 -0.70 4.94 5.48
CA LEU A 20 0.74 4.74 5.23
C LEU A 20 1.59 5.16 6.44
N LEU A 21 1.25 6.30 7.06
CA LEU A 21 1.92 6.73 8.30
C LEU A 21 1.70 5.73 9.43
N LEU A 22 0.48 5.21 9.58
CA LEU A 22 0.19 4.19 10.56
C LEU A 22 1.00 2.90 10.28
N PHE A 23 1.09 2.47 9.03
CA PHE A 23 1.89 1.31 8.63
C PHE A 23 3.39 1.53 8.87
N GLY A 24 3.89 2.75 8.79
CA GLY A 24 5.26 3.08 9.16
C GLY A 24 5.62 2.71 10.60
N THR A 25 4.66 2.62 11.52
CA THR A 25 4.88 2.16 12.90
C THR A 25 4.98 0.64 13.04
N ASN A 26 4.67 -0.14 11.99
CA ASN A 26 4.63 -1.60 12.03
C ASN A 26 5.96 -2.20 12.52
N GLY A 27 7.10 -1.70 12.02
CA GLY A 27 8.43 -2.20 12.39
C GLY A 27 8.72 -1.98 13.87
N VAL A 28 8.43 -0.80 14.39
CA VAL A 28 8.62 -0.44 15.80
C VAL A 28 7.77 -1.31 16.73
N ILE A 29 6.50 -1.53 16.37
CA ILE A 29 5.59 -2.37 17.17
C ILE A 29 6.02 -3.84 17.08
N ALA A 30 6.32 -4.33 15.89
CA ALA A 30 6.72 -5.71 15.65
C ALA A 30 8.02 -6.07 16.39
N SER A 31 9.00 -5.13 16.52
CA SER A 31 10.25 -5.35 17.26
C SER A 31 10.03 -5.60 18.77
N LYS A 32 8.85 -5.28 19.30
CA LYS A 32 8.48 -5.54 20.71
C LYS A 32 7.76 -6.90 20.90
N ILE A 33 7.55 -7.65 19.82
CA ILE A 33 6.87 -8.95 19.86
C ILE A 33 7.93 -10.05 19.77
N ALA A 34 8.08 -10.81 20.85
CA ALA A 34 9.04 -11.92 20.93
C ALA A 34 8.45 -13.19 20.28
N ALA A 35 8.23 -13.17 18.97
CA ALA A 35 7.72 -14.29 18.18
C ALA A 35 8.34 -14.28 16.79
N ASP A 36 8.34 -15.44 16.13
CA ASP A 36 8.79 -15.53 14.75
C ASP A 36 7.93 -14.68 13.81
N SER A 37 8.55 -14.14 12.76
CA SER A 37 7.91 -13.26 11.80
C SER A 37 6.63 -13.85 11.20
N SER A 38 6.61 -15.15 10.92
CA SER A 38 5.44 -15.86 10.39
C SER A 38 4.26 -15.88 11.38
N HIS A 39 4.54 -16.06 12.68
CA HIS A 39 3.52 -16.00 13.73
C HIS A 39 2.98 -14.57 13.92
N ILE A 40 3.83 -13.55 13.79
CA ILE A 40 3.43 -12.14 13.82
C ILE A 40 2.50 -11.85 12.63
N VAL A 41 2.85 -12.30 11.41
CA VAL A 41 2.02 -12.13 10.22
C VAL A 41 0.67 -12.84 10.38
N LEU A 42 0.66 -14.09 10.82
CA LEU A 42 -0.59 -14.83 11.00
C LEU A 42 -1.47 -14.19 12.08
N GLY A 43 -0.90 -13.84 13.22
CA GLY A 43 -1.62 -13.21 14.33
C GLY A 43 -2.26 -11.88 13.95
N ARG A 44 -1.50 -10.99 13.25
CA ARG A 44 -2.04 -9.71 12.80
C ARG A 44 -3.16 -9.86 11.75
N ILE A 45 -3.08 -10.87 10.88
CA ILE A 45 -4.15 -11.17 9.90
C ILE A 45 -5.41 -11.67 10.61
N ILE A 46 -5.28 -12.57 11.59
CA ILE A 46 -6.43 -13.09 12.38
C ILE A 46 -7.13 -11.94 13.11
N LEU A 47 -6.37 -11.11 13.83
CA LEU A 47 -6.93 -9.97 14.58
C LEU A 47 -7.53 -8.91 13.64
N GLY A 48 -6.87 -8.61 12.52
CA GLY A 48 -7.39 -7.70 11.49
C GLY A 48 -8.68 -8.22 10.86
N LEU A 49 -8.76 -9.52 10.55
CA LEU A 49 -9.98 -10.14 10.04
C LEU A 49 -11.12 -10.07 11.07
N ALA A 50 -10.85 -10.44 12.32
CA ALA A 50 -11.84 -10.37 13.39
C ALA A 50 -12.40 -8.95 13.56
N PHE A 51 -11.51 -7.94 13.57
CA PHE A 51 -11.91 -6.54 13.62
C PHE A 51 -12.79 -6.15 12.43
N MET A 52 -12.36 -6.44 11.21
CA MET A 52 -13.11 -6.06 10.00
C MET A 52 -14.44 -6.80 9.87
N ALA A 53 -14.48 -8.07 10.28
CA ALA A 53 -15.73 -8.85 10.32
C ALA A 53 -16.71 -8.25 11.33
N ALA A 54 -16.24 -7.85 12.51
CA ALA A 54 -17.07 -7.19 13.53
C ALA A 54 -17.62 -5.85 13.01
N VAL A 55 -16.79 -5.00 12.38
CA VAL A 55 -17.22 -3.73 11.79
C VAL A 55 -18.19 -3.97 10.62
N ALA A 56 -17.94 -4.95 9.76
CA ALA A 56 -18.82 -5.30 8.65
C ALA A 56 -20.20 -5.78 9.14
N PHE A 57 -20.21 -6.56 10.21
CA PHE A 57 -21.44 -7.00 10.86
C PHE A 57 -22.21 -5.83 11.49
N ALA A 58 -21.54 -4.96 12.23
CA ALA A 58 -22.15 -3.80 12.87
C ALA A 58 -22.71 -2.79 11.84
N THR A 59 -22.07 -2.66 10.67
CA THR A 59 -22.48 -1.70 9.63
C THR A 59 -23.36 -2.30 8.53
N ARG A 60 -23.75 -3.57 8.62
CA ARG A 60 -24.52 -4.28 7.58
C ARG A 60 -25.80 -3.59 7.16
N ASN A 61 -26.52 -2.98 8.10
CA ASN A 61 -27.81 -2.35 7.85
C ASN A 61 -27.67 -0.97 7.16
N THR A 62 -26.56 -0.27 7.39
CA THR A 62 -26.26 1.04 6.81
C THR A 62 -25.78 0.94 5.36
N ASN A 63 -25.22 -0.21 4.97
CA ASN A 63 -24.62 -0.46 3.66
C ASN A 63 -25.54 -1.21 2.68
N ARG A 64 -26.85 -1.27 2.91
CA ARG A 64 -27.81 -1.94 2.02
C ARG A 64 -27.88 -1.35 0.60
N GLN A 65 -27.34 -0.16 0.37
CA GLN A 65 -27.28 0.48 -0.96
C GLN A 65 -26.00 0.16 -1.75
N ALA A 66 -25.01 -0.53 -1.18
CA ALA A 66 -23.91 -1.08 -1.96
C ALA A 66 -24.45 -2.23 -2.79
N GLY A 67 -24.51 -2.07 -4.11
CA GLY A 67 -25.04 -3.07 -5.02
C GLY A 67 -24.47 -4.46 -4.74
N GLU A 68 -25.22 -5.52 -5.05
CA GLU A 68 -24.75 -6.89 -4.88
C GLU A 68 -23.46 -7.07 -5.66
N ALA A 69 -22.40 -7.33 -4.93
CA ALA A 69 -21.11 -7.61 -5.54
C ALA A 69 -21.22 -8.92 -6.32
N GLY A 70 -21.07 -8.86 -7.61
CA GLY A 70 -21.01 -10.06 -8.42
C GLY A 70 -19.88 -10.99 -7.95
N ALA A 71 -20.04 -12.29 -8.12
CA ALA A 71 -19.05 -13.30 -7.73
C ALA A 71 -17.62 -12.96 -8.18
N LYS A 72 -17.46 -12.39 -9.37
CA LYS A 72 -16.18 -11.92 -9.90
C LYS A 72 -15.50 -10.89 -8.99
N GLY A 73 -16.25 -9.92 -8.45
CA GLY A 73 -15.70 -8.90 -7.55
C GLY A 73 -15.22 -9.48 -6.22
N ILE A 74 -15.95 -10.47 -5.67
CA ILE A 74 -15.58 -11.18 -4.44
C ILE A 74 -14.29 -11.98 -4.67
N VAL A 75 -14.20 -12.72 -5.78
CA VAL A 75 -13.01 -13.50 -6.13
C VAL A 75 -11.79 -12.58 -6.30
N LEU A 76 -11.93 -11.47 -7.02
CA LEU A 76 -10.83 -10.50 -7.19
C LEU A 76 -10.35 -9.93 -5.84
N LEU A 77 -11.28 -9.65 -4.91
CA LEU A 77 -10.92 -9.20 -3.57
C LEU A 77 -10.24 -10.28 -2.73
N ALA A 78 -10.72 -11.50 -2.80
CA ALA A 78 -10.10 -12.64 -2.11
C ALA A 78 -8.67 -12.88 -2.63
N LEU A 79 -8.47 -12.83 -3.96
CA LEU A 79 -7.15 -12.93 -4.59
C LEU A 79 -6.24 -11.74 -4.23
N SER A 80 -6.78 -10.53 -4.18
CA SER A 80 -6.07 -9.35 -3.68
C SER A 80 -5.60 -9.53 -2.24
N GLY A 81 -6.45 -10.10 -1.38
CA GLY A 81 -6.10 -10.47 -0.01
C GLY A 81 -5.07 -11.59 0.05
N ALA A 82 -5.21 -12.63 -0.76
CA ALA A 82 -4.22 -13.71 -0.86
C ALA A 82 -2.84 -13.18 -1.27
N SER A 83 -2.81 -12.22 -2.20
CA SER A 83 -1.58 -11.51 -2.56
C SER A 83 -0.99 -10.75 -1.35
N LEU A 84 -1.81 -10.13 -0.50
CA LEU A 84 -1.32 -9.46 0.71
C LEU A 84 -0.69 -10.44 1.71
N GLY A 85 -1.45 -11.47 2.11
CA GLY A 85 -1.00 -12.43 3.13
C GLY A 85 0.19 -13.27 2.66
N GLY A 86 0.15 -13.78 1.44
CA GLY A 86 1.25 -14.50 0.82
C GLY A 86 2.47 -13.61 0.61
N GLY A 87 2.25 -12.38 0.11
CA GLY A 87 3.31 -11.41 -0.09
C GLY A 87 4.07 -11.06 1.18
N TRP A 88 3.38 -10.91 2.32
CA TRP A 88 4.04 -10.67 3.60
C TRP A 88 4.90 -11.86 4.04
N LEU A 89 4.41 -13.08 3.92
CA LEU A 89 5.21 -14.27 4.28
C LEU A 89 6.45 -14.40 3.40
N PHE A 90 6.34 -14.22 2.09
CA PHE A 90 7.50 -14.26 1.19
C PHE A 90 8.46 -13.10 1.46
N LEU A 91 7.96 -11.92 1.83
CA LEU A 91 8.80 -10.80 2.18
C LEU A 91 9.63 -11.08 3.45
N PHE A 92 9.03 -11.69 4.46
CA PHE A 92 9.76 -12.07 5.67
C PHE A 92 10.80 -13.17 5.42
N GLU A 93 10.51 -14.15 4.56
CA GLU A 93 11.50 -15.13 4.10
C GLU A 93 12.69 -14.45 3.38
N ALA A 94 12.40 -13.44 2.59
CA ALA A 94 13.45 -12.65 1.97
C ALA A 94 14.29 -11.89 3.01
N PHE A 95 13.67 -11.32 4.06
CA PHE A 95 14.39 -10.63 5.14
C PHE A 95 15.42 -11.51 5.82
N GLU A 96 15.07 -12.75 6.10
CA GLU A 96 15.97 -13.71 6.76
C GLU A 96 17.17 -14.11 5.88
N ARG A 97 17.01 -14.08 4.55
CA ARG A 97 18.02 -14.56 3.61
C ARG A 97 18.92 -13.46 3.03
N VAL A 98 18.33 -12.32 2.68
CA VAL A 98 19.07 -11.24 1.98
C VAL A 98 18.99 -9.91 2.74
N GLY A 99 18.45 -9.93 3.97
CA GLY A 99 18.29 -8.76 4.81
C GLY A 99 17.14 -7.85 4.39
N VAL A 100 16.74 -6.98 5.32
CA VAL A 100 15.56 -6.12 5.17
C VAL A 100 15.73 -5.12 4.03
N GLY A 101 16.90 -4.48 3.91
CA GLY A 101 17.12 -3.42 2.94
C GLY A 101 16.98 -3.88 1.49
N LEU A 102 17.65 -4.97 1.09
CA LEU A 102 17.57 -5.50 -0.27
C LEU A 102 16.17 -6.04 -0.57
N SER A 103 15.58 -6.76 0.39
CA SER A 103 14.22 -7.30 0.23
C SER A 103 13.18 -6.21 0.03
N MET A 104 13.24 -5.12 0.82
CA MET A 104 12.34 -3.98 0.67
C MET A 104 12.54 -3.23 -0.64
N LEU A 105 13.79 -3.07 -1.08
CA LEU A 105 14.08 -2.44 -2.37
C LEU A 105 13.44 -3.22 -3.52
N ILE A 106 13.57 -4.56 -3.52
CA ILE A 106 12.94 -5.43 -4.53
C ILE A 106 11.42 -5.40 -4.37
N TYR A 107 10.89 -5.50 -3.16
CA TYR A 107 9.45 -5.47 -2.88
C TYR A 107 8.78 -4.22 -3.45
N TYR A 108 9.38 -3.05 -3.27
CA TYR A 108 8.84 -1.80 -3.81
C TYR A 108 8.97 -1.67 -5.33
N CYS A 109 9.72 -2.55 -6.01
CA CYS A 109 9.63 -2.68 -7.48
C CYS A 109 8.24 -3.13 -7.94
N GLY A 110 7.42 -3.71 -7.06
CA GLY A 110 6.00 -3.96 -7.31
C GLY A 110 5.21 -2.69 -7.68
N SER A 111 5.58 -1.53 -7.12
CA SER A 111 5.01 -0.23 -7.52
C SER A 111 5.33 0.14 -8.97
N VAL A 112 6.50 -0.29 -9.48
CA VAL A 112 6.87 -0.09 -10.91
C VAL A 112 5.91 -0.88 -11.79
N LEU A 113 5.59 -2.11 -11.39
CA LEU A 113 4.62 -2.96 -12.10
C LEU A 113 3.22 -2.32 -12.09
N VAL A 114 2.77 -1.80 -10.95
CA VAL A 114 1.49 -1.08 -10.86
C VAL A 114 1.48 0.13 -11.80
N MET A 115 2.55 0.91 -11.80
CA MET A 115 2.69 2.08 -12.68
C MET A 115 2.67 1.68 -14.14
N ALA A 116 3.43 0.65 -14.53
CA ALA A 116 3.52 0.16 -15.91
C ALA A 116 2.20 -0.45 -16.41
N LEU A 117 1.45 -1.13 -15.53
CA LEU A 117 0.16 -1.74 -15.87
C LEU A 117 -1.00 -0.74 -15.85
N SER A 118 -0.85 0.42 -15.19
CA SER A 118 -1.94 1.39 -15.01
C SER A 118 -2.54 1.92 -16.32
N PRO A 119 -1.79 2.18 -17.41
CA PRO A 119 -2.39 2.57 -18.69
C PRO A 119 -3.25 1.48 -19.32
N LEU A 120 -2.80 0.23 -19.23
CA LEU A 120 -3.46 -0.93 -19.83
C LEU A 120 -4.74 -1.31 -19.07
N LEU A 121 -4.70 -1.26 -17.73
CA LEU A 121 -5.79 -1.76 -16.89
C LEU A 121 -6.77 -0.67 -16.48
N PHE A 122 -6.32 0.57 -16.34
CA PHE A 122 -7.12 1.68 -15.79
C PHE A 122 -7.19 2.89 -16.73
N GLY A 123 -6.53 2.85 -17.91
CA GLY A 123 -6.51 3.97 -18.85
C GLY A 123 -5.78 5.23 -18.34
N GLU A 124 -4.94 5.08 -17.32
CA GLU A 124 -4.18 6.19 -16.75
C GLU A 124 -3.00 6.57 -17.63
N LYS A 125 -2.86 7.86 -17.99
CA LYS A 125 -1.77 8.32 -18.87
C LYS A 125 -0.47 8.52 -18.08
N ILE A 126 0.61 7.89 -18.53
CA ILE A 126 1.97 8.15 -18.06
C ILE A 126 2.54 9.28 -18.90
N THR A 127 2.87 10.40 -18.26
CA THR A 127 3.60 11.50 -18.91
C THR A 127 5.08 11.43 -18.55
N ALA A 128 5.97 11.96 -19.37
CA ALA A 128 7.41 12.01 -19.07
C ALA A 128 7.69 12.64 -17.71
N ARG A 129 6.92 13.69 -17.33
CA ARG A 129 7.04 14.31 -16.01
C ARG A 129 6.69 13.35 -14.88
N LYS A 130 5.60 12.59 -14.99
CA LYS A 130 5.21 11.58 -14.00
C LYS A 130 6.27 10.48 -13.89
N ALA A 131 6.78 10.00 -15.04
CA ALA A 131 7.84 9.01 -15.08
C ALA A 131 9.13 9.51 -14.40
N ALA A 132 9.54 10.75 -14.65
CA ALA A 132 10.70 11.37 -14.01
C ALA A 132 10.51 11.52 -12.48
N CYS A 133 9.34 11.96 -12.03
CA CYS A 133 9.03 12.04 -10.59
C CYS A 133 9.07 10.65 -9.93
N PHE A 134 8.56 9.63 -10.60
CA PHE A 134 8.58 8.26 -10.08
C PHE A 134 10.02 7.71 -10.04
N ALA A 135 10.84 7.97 -11.07
CA ALA A 135 12.25 7.59 -11.06
C ALA A 135 13.01 8.26 -9.90
N ALA A 136 12.70 9.52 -9.57
CA ALA A 136 13.26 10.19 -8.41
C ALA A 136 12.87 9.50 -7.09
N VAL A 137 11.59 9.08 -6.94
CA VAL A 137 11.13 8.32 -5.77
C VAL A 137 11.85 6.98 -5.65
N LEU A 138 12.03 6.26 -6.76
CA LEU A 138 12.79 5.00 -6.80
C LEU A 138 14.25 5.19 -6.40
N ALA A 139 14.90 6.23 -6.91
CA ALA A 139 16.26 6.56 -6.53
C ALA A 139 16.37 6.90 -5.04
N GLY A 140 15.40 7.66 -4.51
CA GLY A 140 15.30 7.94 -3.08
C GLY A 140 15.12 6.66 -2.24
N ALA A 141 14.26 5.75 -2.66
CA ALA A 141 14.06 4.46 -2.00
C ALA A 141 15.33 3.59 -2.03
N ALA A 142 16.07 3.62 -3.14
CA ALA A 142 17.36 2.94 -3.24
C ALA A 142 18.40 3.54 -2.27
N LEU A 143 18.45 4.86 -2.09
CA LEU A 143 19.32 5.50 -1.11
C LEU A 143 18.94 5.15 0.34
N VAL A 144 17.63 5.09 0.66
CA VAL A 144 17.16 4.74 2.00
C VAL A 144 17.53 3.29 2.37
N ASN A 145 17.44 2.37 1.42
CA ASN A 145 17.67 0.94 1.66
C ASN A 145 19.04 0.43 1.20
N GLY A 146 19.80 1.24 0.47
CA GLY A 146 21.01 0.82 -0.25
C GLY A 146 22.19 0.44 0.62
N SER A 147 22.26 0.88 1.88
CA SER A 147 23.33 0.51 2.82
C SER A 147 23.33 -0.99 3.18
N SER A 148 22.25 -1.69 2.87
CA SER A 148 22.09 -3.13 3.16
C SER A 148 22.38 -4.03 1.98
N ILE A 149 22.84 -3.49 0.83
CA ILE A 149 23.22 -4.29 -0.34
C ILE A 149 24.65 -4.77 -0.13
N ALA A 150 24.82 -5.80 0.71
CA ALA A 150 26.08 -6.49 0.85
C ALA A 150 26.27 -7.53 -0.27
N SER A 151 27.53 -7.75 -0.67
CA SER A 151 27.95 -8.71 -1.68
C SER A 151 27.50 -10.14 -1.35
N GLY A 152 26.94 -10.85 -2.33
CA GLY A 152 26.61 -12.27 -2.23
C GLY A 152 25.18 -12.59 -1.83
N ALA A 153 24.20 -11.91 -2.43
CA ALA A 153 22.79 -12.16 -2.15
C ALA A 153 22.37 -13.61 -2.49
N ASP A 154 21.73 -14.30 -1.55
CA ASP A 154 21.13 -15.62 -1.78
C ASP A 154 20.06 -15.53 -2.89
N PRO A 155 20.19 -16.29 -4.01
CA PRO A 155 19.24 -16.26 -5.12
C PRO A 155 17.81 -16.61 -4.69
N LEU A 156 17.63 -17.50 -3.71
CA LEU A 156 16.32 -17.85 -3.16
C LEU A 156 15.69 -16.68 -2.43
N GLY A 157 16.46 -15.95 -1.63
CA GLY A 157 15.99 -14.75 -0.92
C GLY A 157 15.56 -13.65 -1.90
N VAL A 158 16.33 -13.44 -2.98
CA VAL A 158 15.95 -12.53 -4.08
C VAL A 158 14.67 -13.01 -4.76
N GLY A 159 14.53 -14.33 -5.02
CA GLY A 159 13.31 -14.93 -5.57
C GLY A 159 12.08 -14.66 -4.71
N PHE A 160 12.19 -14.85 -3.40
CA PHE A 160 11.10 -14.54 -2.46
C PHE A 160 10.75 -13.04 -2.46
N ALA A 161 11.73 -12.14 -2.50
CA ALA A 161 11.48 -10.71 -2.63
C ALA A 161 10.76 -10.35 -3.95
N CYS A 162 11.11 -10.99 -5.05
CA CYS A 162 10.41 -10.82 -6.33
C CYS A 162 8.96 -11.32 -6.27
N ILE A 163 8.69 -12.47 -5.65
CA ILE A 163 7.33 -12.97 -5.43
C ILE A 163 6.54 -11.97 -4.55
N ALA A 164 7.16 -11.43 -3.52
CA ALA A 164 6.54 -10.41 -2.68
C ALA A 164 6.24 -9.13 -3.47
N ALA A 165 7.10 -8.69 -4.38
CA ALA A 165 6.88 -7.55 -5.27
C ALA A 165 5.69 -7.77 -6.23
N LEU A 166 5.61 -8.95 -6.83
CA LEU A 166 4.45 -9.35 -7.66
C LEU A 166 3.17 -9.39 -6.85
N SER A 167 3.25 -9.89 -5.62
CA SER A 167 2.12 -9.93 -4.67
C SER A 167 1.66 -8.52 -4.29
N TYR A 168 2.57 -7.58 -4.07
CA TYR A 168 2.24 -6.17 -3.84
C TYR A 168 1.48 -5.56 -5.04
N ALA A 169 1.97 -5.79 -6.26
CA ALA A 169 1.27 -5.34 -7.46
C ALA A 169 -0.12 -6.00 -7.57
N GLY A 170 -0.22 -7.29 -7.30
CA GLY A 170 -1.48 -8.04 -7.27
C GLY A 170 -2.49 -7.48 -6.26
N LEU A 171 -2.04 -7.16 -5.05
CA LEU A 171 -2.87 -6.52 -4.02
C LEU A 171 -3.54 -5.25 -4.55
N ILE A 172 -2.77 -4.37 -5.16
CA ILE A 172 -3.27 -3.07 -5.65
C ILE A 172 -4.16 -3.26 -6.89
N VAL A 173 -3.69 -3.99 -7.89
CA VAL A 173 -4.37 -4.16 -9.17
C VAL A 173 -5.70 -4.90 -8.99
N LEU A 174 -5.68 -6.09 -8.38
CA LEU A 174 -6.89 -6.89 -8.15
C LEU A 174 -7.87 -6.18 -7.22
N GLY A 175 -7.32 -5.53 -6.17
CA GLY A 175 -8.10 -4.69 -5.29
C GLY A 175 -8.80 -3.56 -6.04
N LYS A 176 -8.12 -2.86 -6.93
CA LYS A 176 -8.70 -1.76 -7.71
C LYS A 176 -9.71 -2.23 -8.77
N MET A 177 -9.49 -3.40 -9.37
CA MET A 177 -10.42 -4.01 -10.34
C MET A 177 -11.73 -4.50 -9.71
N SER A 178 -11.78 -4.71 -8.41
CA SER A 178 -12.98 -5.13 -7.69
C SER A 178 -13.89 -3.94 -7.36
N ALA A 179 -14.70 -3.51 -8.31
CA ALA A 179 -15.67 -2.44 -8.13
C ALA A 179 -16.91 -2.89 -7.33
N GLY A 180 -17.63 -1.95 -6.72
CA GLY A 180 -18.95 -2.19 -6.13
C GLY A 180 -18.95 -2.71 -4.69
N ILE A 181 -17.83 -3.18 -4.15
CA ILE A 181 -17.70 -3.61 -2.75
C ILE A 181 -16.98 -2.50 -1.97
N GLY A 182 -17.61 -1.97 -0.95
CA GLY A 182 -17.02 -0.90 -0.14
C GLY A 182 -16.93 -1.23 1.34
N GLY A 183 -16.29 -0.32 2.09
CA GLY A 183 -16.25 -0.34 3.54
C GLY A 183 -15.60 -1.59 4.14
N ALA A 184 -16.06 -1.97 5.33
CA ALA A 184 -15.52 -3.09 6.09
C ALA A 184 -15.73 -4.45 5.41
N LYS A 185 -16.81 -4.63 4.62
CA LYS A 185 -17.05 -5.87 3.85
C LYS A 185 -15.91 -6.15 2.88
N ARG A 186 -15.41 -5.11 2.20
CA ARG A 186 -14.24 -5.19 1.33
C ARG A 186 -13.01 -5.66 2.09
N GLY A 187 -12.69 -5.00 3.21
CA GLY A 187 -11.56 -5.36 4.06
C GLY A 187 -11.67 -6.78 4.62
N ALA A 188 -12.86 -7.20 5.06
CA ALA A 188 -13.07 -8.56 5.58
C ALA A 188 -12.81 -9.63 4.51
N ILE A 189 -13.27 -9.43 3.27
CA ILE A 189 -12.99 -10.38 2.16
C ILE A 189 -11.48 -10.43 1.85
N GLN A 190 -10.80 -9.28 1.81
CA GLN A 190 -9.35 -9.23 1.58
C GLN A 190 -8.58 -9.90 2.73
N MET A 191 -8.95 -9.64 3.99
CA MET A 191 -8.31 -10.30 5.13
C MET A 191 -8.59 -11.80 5.19
N ALA A 192 -9.79 -12.25 4.77
CA ALA A 192 -10.07 -13.67 4.66
C ALA A 192 -9.19 -14.34 3.58
N GLY A 193 -9.01 -13.70 2.43
CA GLY A 193 -8.07 -14.16 1.40
C GLY A 193 -6.63 -14.19 1.89
N ALA A 194 -6.21 -13.16 2.66
CA ALA A 194 -4.89 -13.10 3.26
C ALA A 194 -4.66 -14.25 4.27
N LEU A 195 -5.67 -14.52 5.11
CA LEU A 195 -5.61 -15.64 6.06
C LEU A 195 -5.51 -16.98 5.34
N ALA A 196 -6.33 -17.21 4.31
CA ALA A 196 -6.31 -18.45 3.55
C ALA A 196 -4.93 -18.71 2.93
N ALA A 197 -4.31 -17.69 2.30
CA ALA A 197 -2.97 -17.80 1.72
C ALA A 197 -1.90 -18.02 2.80
N ALA A 198 -1.96 -17.27 3.90
CA ALA A 198 -0.99 -17.39 4.98
C ALA A 198 -1.04 -18.79 5.62
N VAL A 199 -2.23 -19.31 5.92
CA VAL A 199 -2.42 -20.66 6.47
C VAL A 199 -1.93 -21.71 5.48
N ALA A 200 -2.24 -21.60 4.19
CA ALA A 200 -1.78 -22.54 3.18
C ALA A 200 -0.25 -22.59 3.06
N ILE A 201 0.42 -21.44 3.05
CA ILE A 201 1.88 -21.36 2.98
C ILE A 201 2.52 -21.93 4.25
N MET A 202 2.00 -21.58 5.43
CA MET A 202 2.52 -22.09 6.70
C MET A 202 2.30 -23.60 6.87
N ALA A 203 1.14 -24.11 6.44
CA ALA A 203 0.87 -25.54 6.45
C ALA A 203 1.81 -26.31 5.52
N ALA A 204 2.14 -25.75 4.34
CA ALA A 204 3.11 -26.33 3.42
C ALA A 204 4.54 -26.37 3.98
N LYS A 205 4.85 -25.48 4.93
CA LYS A 205 6.14 -25.44 5.65
C LYS A 205 6.19 -26.35 6.89
N GLY A 206 5.11 -27.08 7.17
CA GLY A 206 5.07 -28.05 8.28
C GLY A 206 4.41 -27.55 9.56
N GLY A 207 3.80 -26.38 9.59
CA GLY A 207 3.07 -25.92 10.77
C GLY A 207 2.36 -24.59 10.59
N ALA A 208 1.10 -24.53 11.02
CA ALA A 208 0.30 -23.30 11.08
C ALA A 208 -0.11 -22.96 12.53
N ALA A 209 0.55 -23.54 13.53
CA ALA A 209 0.26 -23.27 14.93
C ALA A 209 0.72 -21.85 15.29
N LEU A 210 -0.19 -21.05 15.84
CA LEU A 210 0.12 -19.70 16.30
C LEU A 210 0.74 -19.77 17.72
N SER A 211 1.97 -19.26 17.85
CA SER A 211 2.66 -19.16 19.13
C SER A 211 3.08 -17.72 19.38
N ILE A 212 2.38 -17.04 20.29
CA ILE A 212 2.70 -15.67 20.73
C ILE A 212 2.81 -15.65 22.24
N PRO A 213 3.98 -15.28 22.80
CA PRO A 213 4.16 -15.20 24.25
C PRO A 213 3.19 -14.21 24.89
N ALA A 214 2.66 -14.55 26.07
CA ALA A 214 1.66 -13.72 26.76
C ALA A 214 2.14 -12.27 27.00
N GLN A 215 3.43 -12.08 27.29
CA GLN A 215 4.06 -10.78 27.48
C GLN A 215 4.04 -9.89 26.23
N SER A 216 3.98 -10.50 25.04
CA SER A 216 3.92 -9.79 23.75
C SER A 216 2.49 -9.52 23.30
N MET A 217 1.47 -10.04 24.00
CA MET A 217 0.08 -10.00 23.55
C MET A 217 -0.43 -8.55 23.40
N GLY A 218 -0.04 -7.62 24.28
CA GLY A 218 -0.44 -6.20 24.16
C GLY A 218 0.05 -5.57 22.87
N TRP A 219 1.32 -5.81 22.50
CA TRP A 219 1.88 -5.33 21.22
C TRP A 219 1.25 -6.02 20.03
N MET A 220 0.93 -7.31 20.14
CA MET A 220 0.24 -8.07 19.12
C MET A 220 -1.18 -7.54 18.86
N LEU A 221 -1.93 -7.22 19.93
CA LEU A 221 -3.25 -6.61 19.82
C LEU A 221 -3.16 -5.22 19.17
N LEU A 222 -2.19 -4.40 19.54
CA LEU A 222 -1.96 -3.10 18.90
C LEU A 222 -1.66 -3.26 17.42
N LEU A 223 -0.75 -4.15 17.04
CA LEU A 223 -0.39 -4.42 15.65
C LEU A 223 -1.58 -4.98 14.85
N GLY A 224 -2.33 -5.91 15.43
CA GLY A 224 -3.42 -6.60 14.77
C GLY A 224 -4.71 -5.76 14.66
N LEU A 225 -5.12 -5.09 15.74
CA LEU A 225 -6.38 -4.34 15.75
C LEU A 225 -6.22 -2.92 15.18
N VAL A 226 -5.17 -2.21 15.58
CA VAL A 226 -4.98 -0.82 15.16
C VAL A 226 -4.30 -0.76 13.80
N ASN A 227 -3.08 -1.27 13.68
CA ASN A 227 -2.34 -1.16 12.42
C ASN A 227 -2.97 -2.00 11.32
N THR A 228 -3.30 -3.28 11.59
CA THR A 228 -3.90 -4.13 10.56
C THR A 228 -5.41 -3.89 10.46
N GLY A 229 -6.15 -3.86 11.57
CA GLY A 229 -7.60 -3.68 11.56
C GLY A 229 -8.00 -2.30 11.02
N ILE A 230 -7.72 -1.25 11.78
CA ILE A 230 -8.09 0.14 11.40
C ILE A 230 -7.28 0.58 10.18
N GLY A 231 -5.96 0.37 10.17
CA GLY A 231 -5.08 0.80 9.09
C GLY A 231 -5.49 0.22 7.74
N CYS A 232 -5.68 -1.10 7.64
CA CYS A 232 -6.13 -1.73 6.41
C CYS A 232 -7.58 -1.38 6.04
N LEU A 233 -8.48 -1.16 7.02
CA LEU A 233 -9.84 -0.69 6.73
C LEU A 233 -9.81 0.66 6.00
N VAL A 234 -9.01 1.60 6.51
CA VAL A 234 -8.82 2.93 5.91
C VAL A 234 -8.14 2.81 4.55
N TYR A 235 -7.05 2.06 4.45
CA TYR A 235 -6.28 1.80 3.24
C TYR A 235 -7.14 1.20 2.12
N PHE A 236 -7.84 0.09 2.39
CA PHE A 236 -8.66 -0.60 1.39
C PHE A 236 -9.90 0.21 0.97
N SER A 237 -10.39 1.11 1.84
CA SER A 237 -11.48 2.00 1.47
C SER A 237 -11.05 3.09 0.49
N ALA A 238 -9.79 3.53 0.54
CA ALA A 238 -9.23 4.61 -0.25
C ALA A 238 -8.76 4.16 -1.64
N ILE A 239 -8.06 3.01 -1.75
CA ILE A 239 -7.43 2.53 -3.00
C ILE A 239 -8.34 2.57 -4.23
N PRO A 240 -9.61 2.12 -4.20
CA PRO A 240 -10.45 2.10 -5.40
C PRO A 240 -10.74 3.48 -5.99
N ARG A 241 -10.59 4.53 -5.17
CA ARG A 241 -10.95 5.91 -5.51
C ARG A 241 -9.74 6.79 -5.85
N ILE A 242 -8.53 6.23 -5.73
CA ILE A 242 -7.27 6.91 -6.02
C ILE A 242 -6.68 6.31 -7.29
N ASP A 243 -6.06 7.11 -8.15
CA ASP A 243 -5.35 6.62 -9.33
C ASP A 243 -4.27 5.61 -8.94
N ALA A 244 -4.12 4.52 -9.70
CA ALA A 244 -3.14 3.47 -9.40
C ALA A 244 -1.70 4.02 -9.39
N GLN A 245 -1.39 4.97 -10.27
CA GLN A 245 -0.12 5.67 -10.29
C GLN A 245 0.14 6.46 -8.98
N LYS A 246 -0.90 7.12 -8.43
CA LYS A 246 -0.77 7.82 -7.14
C LYS A 246 -0.56 6.85 -5.99
N VAL A 247 -1.29 5.73 -5.98
CA VAL A 247 -1.08 4.68 -4.99
C VAL A 247 0.35 4.17 -5.05
N ALA A 248 0.88 3.89 -6.24
CA ALA A 248 2.24 3.40 -6.44
C ALA A 248 3.31 4.39 -5.94
N VAL A 249 3.20 5.68 -6.28
CA VAL A 249 4.19 6.70 -5.92
C VAL A 249 4.13 7.05 -4.44
N LEU A 250 2.92 7.33 -3.93
CA LEU A 250 2.75 7.74 -2.54
C LEU A 250 2.97 6.59 -1.55
N GLY A 251 2.86 5.34 -2.00
CA GLY A 251 3.18 4.16 -1.20
C GLY A 251 4.59 4.18 -0.60
N TYR A 252 5.53 4.88 -1.24
CA TYR A 252 6.89 5.05 -0.71
C TYR A 252 6.97 5.94 0.56
N LEU A 253 5.88 6.60 0.95
CA LEU A 253 5.80 7.27 2.25
C LEU A 253 5.75 6.26 3.42
N GLU A 254 5.31 5.03 3.19
CA GLU A 254 5.33 3.98 4.22
C GLU A 254 6.76 3.64 4.67
N PRO A 255 7.70 3.21 3.79
CA PRO A 255 9.06 2.93 4.22
C PRO A 255 9.78 4.18 4.75
N LEU A 256 9.49 5.36 4.19
CA LEU A 256 10.06 6.60 4.70
C LEU A 256 9.60 6.89 6.13
N SER A 257 8.31 6.74 6.42
CA SER A 257 7.78 6.93 7.77
C SER A 257 8.28 5.84 8.72
N SER A 258 8.49 4.61 8.24
CA SER A 258 9.08 3.53 9.03
C SER A 258 10.49 3.88 9.50
N VAL A 259 11.34 4.37 8.61
CA VAL A 259 12.70 4.83 8.95
C VAL A 259 12.66 6.00 9.93
N ALA A 260 11.76 6.96 9.73
CA ALA A 260 11.61 8.09 10.65
C ALA A 260 11.16 7.64 12.05
N PHE A 261 10.20 6.71 12.13
CA PHE A 261 9.74 6.17 13.41
C PHE A 261 10.79 5.28 14.09
N SER A 262 11.56 4.48 13.34
CA SER A 262 12.70 3.74 13.91
C SER A 262 13.73 4.70 14.53
N ALA A 263 14.06 5.79 13.84
CA ALA A 263 14.97 6.79 14.40
C ALA A 263 14.45 7.42 15.71
N VAL A 264 13.16 7.75 15.75
CA VAL A 264 12.54 8.40 16.93
C VAL A 264 12.33 7.44 18.10
N PHE A 265 11.78 6.24 17.83
CA PHE A 265 11.34 5.32 18.90
C PHE A 265 12.37 4.26 19.25
N LEU A 266 13.27 3.90 18.33
CA LEU A 266 14.34 2.93 18.56
C LEU A 266 15.71 3.61 18.71
N HIS A 267 15.76 4.96 18.59
CA HIS A 267 16.97 5.77 18.68
C HIS A 267 18.05 5.36 17.66
N GLU A 268 17.62 4.90 16.47
CA GLU A 268 18.52 4.56 15.38
C GLU A 268 19.04 5.82 14.70
N ALA A 269 20.36 5.91 14.54
CA ALA A 269 20.98 7.06 13.84
C ALA A 269 20.70 6.96 12.33
N LEU A 270 20.14 8.03 11.77
CA LEU A 270 19.92 8.12 10.32
C LEU A 270 21.23 8.45 9.60
N SER A 271 21.57 7.66 8.59
CA SER A 271 22.70 7.93 7.72
C SER A 271 22.41 9.12 6.80
N PRO A 272 23.45 9.84 6.32
CA PRO A 272 23.28 10.90 5.32
C PRO A 272 22.56 10.43 4.05
N ALA A 273 22.79 9.18 3.64
CA ALA A 273 22.10 8.56 2.50
C ALA A 273 20.59 8.40 2.75
N GLN A 274 20.19 7.99 3.95
CA GLN A 274 18.79 7.89 4.33
C GLN A 274 18.09 9.26 4.36
N LEU A 275 18.77 10.29 4.87
CA LEU A 275 18.23 11.66 4.85
C LEU A 275 18.06 12.18 3.43
N ALA A 276 19.08 12.02 2.57
CA ALA A 276 19.02 12.41 1.16
C ALA A 276 17.94 11.64 0.39
N GLY A 277 17.86 10.33 0.61
CA GLY A 277 16.85 9.45 0.02
C GLY A 277 15.43 9.84 0.45
N GLY A 278 15.23 10.12 1.72
CA GLY A 278 13.95 10.58 2.26
C GLY A 278 13.50 11.91 1.65
N ALA A 279 14.42 12.87 1.54
CA ALA A 279 14.14 14.14 0.88
C ALA A 279 13.75 13.95 -0.60
N LEU A 280 14.42 13.04 -1.31
CA LEU A 280 14.15 12.74 -2.71
C LEU A 280 12.78 12.05 -2.89
N ILE A 281 12.38 11.14 -1.98
CA ILE A 281 11.05 10.53 -1.96
C ILE A 281 9.97 11.61 -1.80
N ILE A 282 10.11 12.48 -0.81
CA ILE A 282 9.13 13.55 -0.56
C ILE A 282 9.03 14.49 -1.76
N ALA A 283 10.16 14.97 -2.27
CA ALA A 283 10.20 15.88 -3.42
C ALA A 283 9.56 15.24 -4.66
N GLY A 284 9.90 13.98 -4.95
CA GLY A 284 9.34 13.23 -6.07
C GLY A 284 7.83 13.01 -5.94
N ALA A 285 7.34 12.63 -4.76
CA ALA A 285 5.92 12.41 -4.49
C ALA A 285 5.10 13.71 -4.62
N VAL A 286 5.61 14.82 -4.08
CA VAL A 286 4.98 16.16 -4.21
C VAL A 286 4.95 16.60 -5.66
N ALA A 287 6.08 16.48 -6.38
CA ALA A 287 6.16 16.84 -7.80
C ALA A 287 5.23 16.00 -8.67
N PHE A 288 5.07 14.71 -8.36
CA PHE A 288 4.15 13.81 -9.04
C PHE A 288 2.68 14.26 -8.86
N GLU A 289 2.28 14.57 -7.63
CA GLU A 289 0.92 15.06 -7.34
C GLU A 289 0.63 16.39 -8.04
N MET A 290 1.60 17.31 -8.05
CA MET A 290 1.49 18.59 -8.77
C MET A 290 1.38 18.40 -10.29
N ALA A 291 2.10 17.43 -10.86
CA ALA A 291 2.00 17.10 -12.28
C ALA A 291 0.60 16.59 -12.66
N GLY A 292 -0.03 15.81 -11.79
CA GLY A 292 -1.40 15.32 -11.97
C GLY A 292 -2.45 16.44 -11.96
N ARG A 293 -2.33 17.36 -11.02
CA ARG A 293 -3.27 18.51 -10.87
C ARG A 293 -3.28 19.43 -12.08
N LYS A 294 -2.11 19.74 -12.66
CA LYS A 294 -2.02 20.57 -13.88
C LYS A 294 -2.76 19.98 -15.07
N LEU A 295 -2.67 18.67 -15.26
CA LEU A 295 -3.37 17.97 -16.35
C LEU A 295 -4.89 17.99 -16.19
N THR A 296 -5.38 17.83 -14.96
CA THR A 296 -6.82 17.87 -14.65
C THR A 296 -7.38 19.30 -14.84
N GLY A 297 -6.61 20.32 -14.48
CA GLY A 297 -6.97 21.73 -14.69
C GLY A 297 -7.08 22.11 -16.16
N LEU A 298 -6.13 21.69 -17.00
CA LEU A 298 -6.15 21.90 -18.44
C LEU A 298 -7.34 21.20 -19.12
N SER A 299 -7.62 19.95 -18.74
CA SER A 299 -8.77 19.20 -19.29
C SER A 299 -10.12 19.86 -18.95
N LYS A 300 -10.29 20.35 -17.72
CA LYS A 300 -11.51 21.09 -17.31
C LYS A 300 -11.65 22.41 -18.07
N ALA A 301 -10.56 23.17 -18.23
CA ALA A 301 -10.56 24.43 -18.96
C ALA A 301 -10.93 24.23 -20.44
N THR A 302 -10.40 23.19 -21.09
CA THR A 302 -10.70 22.86 -22.49
C THR A 302 -12.18 22.45 -22.67
N LYS A 303 -12.71 21.60 -21.77
CA LYS A 303 -14.14 21.22 -21.80
C LYS A 303 -15.08 22.41 -21.57
N THR A 304 -14.71 23.33 -20.67
CA THR A 304 -15.50 24.54 -20.40
C THR A 304 -15.49 25.49 -21.60
N LYS A 305 -14.32 25.61 -22.26
CA LYS A 305 -14.21 26.43 -23.50
C LYS A 305 -15.07 25.86 -24.64
N GLN A 306 -14.99 24.54 -24.85
CA GLN A 306 -15.76 23.83 -25.88
C GLN A 306 -17.28 23.94 -25.65
N LYS A 307 -17.72 23.84 -24.37
CA LYS A 307 -19.13 24.01 -24.00
C LYS A 307 -19.63 25.44 -24.20
N ARG A 308 -18.74 26.45 -24.01
CA ARG A 308 -19.08 27.87 -24.30
C ARG A 308 -19.12 28.17 -25.80
N GLU A 309 -18.29 27.53 -26.62
CA GLU A 309 -18.31 27.68 -28.08
C GLU A 309 -19.57 27.07 -28.69
N HIS A 310 -20.02 25.90 -28.20
CA HIS A 310 -21.27 25.27 -28.65
C HIS A 310 -22.54 25.95 -28.15
N ALA A 311 -22.46 26.80 -27.12
CA ALA A 311 -23.59 27.54 -26.56
C ALA A 311 -23.74 28.96 -27.14
N ARG A 312 -22.90 29.37 -28.11
CA ARG A 312 -23.09 30.64 -28.83
C ARG A 312 -24.19 30.45 -29.86
N PRO A 313 -25.30 31.24 -29.80
CA PRO A 313 -26.33 31.21 -30.84
C PRO A 313 -25.69 31.64 -32.16
N SER A 314 -25.97 30.90 -33.22
CA SER A 314 -25.66 31.32 -34.59
C SER A 314 -26.40 32.63 -34.87
N VAL A 315 -25.64 33.73 -34.88
CA VAL A 315 -26.15 35.01 -35.35
C VAL A 315 -26.25 34.90 -36.86
N SER A 316 -27.45 34.68 -37.37
CA SER A 316 -27.81 34.79 -38.77
C SER A 316 -28.34 36.19 -39.05
#